data_d5d34bc768208af7eb388169136dc459
#
_entry.id   d5d34bc768208af7eb388169136dc459
#
_cell.length_a   1.000
_cell.length_b   1.000
_cell.length_c   1.000
_cell.angle_alpha   90.00
_cell.angle_beta   90.00
_cell.angle_gamma   90.00
#
_symmetry.space_group_name_H-M   'P 1'
#
loop_
_entity.id
_entity.type
_entity.pdbx_description
1 polymer ?
#
loop_
_entity_poly.entity_id
_entity_poly.type
_entity_poly.pdbx_seq_one_letter_code
_entity_poly.pdbx_strand_id
1 'polypeptide(L)'
;MPRMFGTDGVRGLANRALTAQLALDLGDAAVRVLGDDGDKSEFDGRRRALVGRDTRVSGDFLAAALSAGMSAGGFDVIDAGIIPTPGVAYLTSVLNVEMGAVISASHNPMPDNGIKFFARGGFKLLDTKEDEIESVLGQDWERPTGAGVGRISHDTATATNLYINHLVSTIAPIGPDKSQPTPLKGLKVVADCANGATSVVAPEALRRAGADVIVINASPDGYNINKNAGSTHPEQLQAMVKASGADLGVAFDGDADRCLAVDEDGTMVNGDQIMGILARAKKNAGKLNHDTLVVTVMSNLGLKLALRSMGIKTVQTGVGDRYVLEEMLRGDYSLGGEQSGHVINREFATTGDGTLTALTLCNEVVNSGKSLKELASDFPQLPQTLINVPNVDKLAAKTNAKVQAAVEHEEKMLGDTGRVLLRPSGTEPLVRVMAEAETQQQADEVCDRLAKVVAEELAL
;
A
#
# COMPACT_ATOMS: atom_id res chain seq x y z
N MET A 1 -7.33 -13.62 24.45
CA MET A 1 -7.06 -12.17 24.30
C MET A 1 -7.46 -11.78 22.90
N PRO A 2 -7.84 -10.53 22.61
CA PRO A 2 -8.04 -10.14 21.22
C PRO A 2 -6.71 -10.29 20.47
N ARG A 3 -6.76 -10.69 19.20
CA ARG A 3 -5.59 -10.87 18.32
C ARG A 3 -4.76 -9.57 18.28
N MET A 4 -3.45 -9.69 18.44
CA MET A 4 -2.53 -8.54 18.47
C MET A 4 -2.22 -8.06 17.04
N PHE A 5 -2.01 -9.00 16.11
CA PHE A 5 -1.85 -8.68 14.71
C PHE A 5 -3.18 -8.25 14.11
N GLY A 6 -3.22 -7.02 13.57
CA GLY A 6 -4.32 -6.54 12.73
C GLY A 6 -4.16 -6.98 11.28
N THR A 7 -4.91 -6.35 10.36
CA THR A 7 -4.78 -6.59 8.91
C THR A 7 -3.42 -6.16 8.35
N ASP A 8 -2.64 -5.37 9.10
CA ASP A 8 -1.39 -4.78 8.63
C ASP A 8 -0.35 -4.68 9.77
N GLY A 9 -0.06 -5.82 10.40
CA GLY A 9 0.89 -5.97 11.49
C GLY A 9 0.37 -5.56 12.86
N VAL A 10 1.28 -5.41 13.82
CA VAL A 10 0.99 -4.94 15.18
C VAL A 10 1.13 -3.42 15.20
N ARG A 11 0.06 -2.69 15.46
CA ARG A 11 0.03 -1.22 15.47
C ARG A 11 -0.44 -0.68 16.81
N GLY A 12 0.03 0.53 17.14
CA GLY A 12 -0.44 1.24 18.33
C GLY A 12 0.32 2.52 18.61
N LEU A 13 -0.14 3.25 19.65
CA LEU A 13 0.57 4.44 20.14
C LEU A 13 1.94 4.02 20.65
N ALA A 14 3.00 4.56 20.02
CA ALA A 14 4.38 4.23 20.34
C ALA A 14 4.71 4.56 21.81
N ASN A 15 5.50 3.70 22.43
CA ASN A 15 5.89 3.74 23.84
C ASN A 15 4.74 3.63 24.86
N ARG A 16 3.53 3.25 24.38
CA ARG A 16 2.37 2.96 25.25
C ARG A 16 1.79 1.57 24.94
N ALA A 17 1.25 1.38 23.73
CA ALA A 17 0.80 0.09 23.24
C ALA A 17 1.93 -0.68 22.56
N LEU A 18 2.70 0.00 21.73
CA LEU A 18 3.89 -0.55 21.05
C LEU A 18 5.15 -0.10 21.80
N THR A 19 5.58 -0.91 22.79
CA THR A 19 6.73 -0.63 23.66
C THR A 19 8.01 -1.26 23.12
N ALA A 20 9.18 -0.83 23.64
CA ALA A 20 10.47 -1.46 23.35
C ALA A 20 10.47 -2.94 23.78
N GLN A 21 9.83 -3.28 24.92
CA GLN A 21 9.74 -4.67 25.38
C GLN A 21 8.93 -5.50 24.39
N LEU A 22 7.77 -5.01 23.93
CA LEU A 22 6.97 -5.74 22.96
C LEU A 22 7.71 -5.92 21.63
N ALA A 23 8.48 -4.92 21.17
CA ALA A 23 9.28 -5.04 19.95
C ALA A 23 10.38 -6.10 20.09
N LEU A 24 11.05 -6.15 21.25
CA LEU A 24 12.03 -7.19 21.56
C LEU A 24 11.40 -8.59 21.55
N ASP A 25 10.26 -8.74 22.24
CA ASP A 25 9.55 -10.02 22.35
C ASP A 25 9.01 -10.48 20.98
N LEU A 26 8.54 -9.55 20.14
CA LEU A 26 8.14 -9.83 18.76
C LEU A 26 9.32 -10.29 17.90
N GLY A 27 10.51 -9.68 18.07
CA GLY A 27 11.73 -10.11 17.37
C GLY A 27 12.16 -11.52 17.78
N ASP A 28 12.15 -11.82 19.08
CA ASP A 28 12.44 -13.16 19.63
C ASP A 28 11.43 -14.22 19.13
N ALA A 29 10.14 -13.91 19.17
CA ALA A 29 9.07 -14.80 18.71
C ALA A 29 9.14 -15.05 17.18
N ALA A 30 9.39 -13.99 16.39
CA ALA A 30 9.44 -14.09 14.94
C ALA A 30 10.58 -15.01 14.46
N VAL A 31 11.78 -14.94 15.06
CA VAL A 31 12.91 -15.82 14.68
C VAL A 31 12.65 -17.27 15.00
N ARG A 32 11.87 -17.56 16.05
CA ARG A 32 11.48 -18.93 16.41
C ARG A 32 10.54 -19.54 15.39
N VAL A 33 9.56 -18.76 14.92
CA VAL A 33 8.52 -19.23 14.00
C VAL A 33 9.00 -19.21 12.55
N LEU A 34 9.60 -18.11 12.10
CA LEU A 34 10.00 -17.94 10.71
C LEU A 34 11.38 -18.56 10.39
N GLY A 35 12.15 -18.85 11.41
CA GLY A 35 13.44 -19.50 11.26
C GLY A 35 13.37 -20.99 10.93
N ASP A 36 12.27 -21.66 11.19
CA ASP A 36 12.10 -23.10 10.94
C ASP A 36 11.54 -23.42 9.54
N ASP A 37 11.11 -22.42 8.80
CA ASP A 37 10.40 -22.58 7.51
C ASP A 37 11.32 -22.82 6.29
N GLY A 38 12.52 -23.39 6.42
CA GLY A 38 13.28 -23.71 5.23
C GLY A 38 14.77 -24.03 5.41
N ASP A 39 15.40 -24.40 4.31
CA ASP A 39 16.85 -24.63 4.25
C ASP A 39 17.63 -23.42 4.73
N LYS A 40 18.66 -23.66 5.55
CA LYS A 40 19.61 -22.62 5.96
C LYS A 40 20.13 -21.90 4.73
N SER A 41 20.22 -20.56 4.80
CA SER A 41 20.78 -19.80 3.70
C SER A 41 22.13 -20.38 3.24
N GLU A 42 22.37 -20.42 1.93
CA GLU A 42 23.64 -20.94 1.36
C GLU A 42 24.86 -20.12 1.79
N PHE A 43 24.66 -18.97 2.43
CA PHE A 43 25.72 -18.11 2.97
C PHE A 43 26.09 -18.53 4.40
N ASP A 44 27.24 -19.10 4.57
CA ASP A 44 27.90 -19.45 5.85
C ASP A 44 27.08 -20.25 6.89
N GLY A 45 25.87 -20.70 6.54
CA GLY A 45 24.98 -21.48 7.41
C GLY A 45 24.33 -20.67 8.53
N ARG A 46 24.37 -19.32 8.50
CA ARG A 46 23.73 -18.44 9.47
C ARG A 46 22.41 -17.91 8.93
N ARG A 47 21.40 -17.84 9.78
CA ARG A 47 20.09 -17.24 9.47
C ARG A 47 20.18 -15.73 9.53
N ARG A 48 19.48 -15.02 8.63
CA ARG A 48 19.53 -13.57 8.54
C ARG A 48 18.13 -12.96 8.51
N ALA A 49 18.00 -11.75 9.05
CA ALA A 49 16.82 -10.93 8.98
C ALA A 49 17.16 -9.52 8.48
N LEU A 50 16.21 -8.86 7.83
CA LEU A 50 16.31 -7.48 7.41
C LEU A 50 15.34 -6.64 8.23
N VAL A 51 15.77 -5.48 8.73
CA VAL A 51 14.92 -4.50 9.43
C VAL A 51 15.00 -3.15 8.74
N GLY A 52 13.86 -2.58 8.40
CA GLY A 52 13.75 -1.22 7.89
C GLY A 52 12.69 -0.42 8.66
N ARG A 53 12.67 0.89 8.47
CA ARG A 53 11.72 1.76 9.16
C ARG A 53 11.34 2.99 8.34
N ASP A 54 10.23 3.63 8.71
CA ASP A 54 9.91 4.97 8.27
C ASP A 54 10.65 6.04 9.10
N THR A 55 10.28 7.29 8.93
CA THR A 55 10.98 8.44 9.51
C THR A 55 10.52 8.84 10.92
N ARG A 56 9.58 8.12 11.53
CA ARG A 56 9.08 8.40 12.90
C ARG A 56 10.22 8.30 13.90
N VAL A 57 10.30 9.27 14.81
CA VAL A 57 11.31 9.25 15.89
C VAL A 57 11.25 7.96 16.73
N SER A 58 10.07 7.38 16.91
CA SER A 58 9.89 6.11 17.62
C SER A 58 10.46 4.90 16.87
N GLY A 59 10.74 5.04 15.57
CA GLY A 59 11.33 3.98 14.76
C GLY A 59 12.71 3.54 15.27
N ASP A 60 13.51 4.48 15.78
CA ASP A 60 14.87 4.18 16.23
C ASP A 60 14.89 3.19 17.40
N PHE A 61 14.14 3.46 18.48
CA PHE A 61 14.16 2.56 19.63
C PHE A 61 13.41 1.25 19.34
N LEU A 62 12.37 1.26 18.51
CA LEU A 62 11.66 0.06 18.12
C LEU A 62 12.53 -0.85 17.25
N ALA A 63 13.29 -0.28 16.29
CA ALA A 63 14.22 -1.03 15.46
C ALA A 63 15.35 -1.66 16.29
N ALA A 64 15.90 -0.88 17.22
CA ALA A 64 16.95 -1.39 18.12
C ALA A 64 16.44 -2.57 18.98
N ALA A 65 15.24 -2.44 19.57
CA ALA A 65 14.65 -3.48 20.40
C ALA A 65 14.30 -4.74 19.59
N LEU A 66 13.65 -4.57 18.42
CA LEU A 66 13.31 -5.67 17.52
C LEU A 66 14.57 -6.43 17.06
N SER A 67 15.58 -5.69 16.61
CA SER A 67 16.88 -6.27 16.20
C SER A 67 17.59 -6.99 17.33
N ALA A 68 17.51 -6.47 18.56
CA ALA A 68 18.07 -7.12 19.72
C ALA A 68 17.38 -8.48 20.00
N GLY A 69 16.05 -8.55 19.93
CA GLY A 69 15.29 -9.79 20.05
C GLY A 69 15.67 -10.81 18.97
N MET A 70 15.73 -10.39 17.71
CA MET A 70 16.15 -11.26 16.61
C MET A 70 17.58 -11.76 16.76
N SER A 71 18.51 -10.87 17.13
CA SER A 71 19.93 -11.22 17.32
C SER A 71 20.13 -12.16 18.51
N ALA A 72 19.43 -11.94 19.63
CA ALA A 72 19.42 -12.83 20.77
C ALA A 72 18.87 -14.22 20.42
N GLY A 73 17.93 -14.30 19.47
CA GLY A 73 17.40 -15.53 18.91
C GLY A 73 18.29 -16.20 17.85
N GLY A 74 19.49 -15.66 17.58
CA GLY A 74 20.52 -16.29 16.73
C GLY A 74 20.53 -15.84 15.26
N PHE A 75 19.76 -14.81 14.89
CA PHE A 75 19.77 -14.28 13.54
C PHE A 75 20.77 -13.12 13.36
N ASP A 76 21.51 -13.13 12.28
CA ASP A 76 22.25 -11.96 11.85
C ASP A 76 21.26 -10.94 11.27
N VAL A 77 21.23 -9.73 11.83
CA VAL A 77 20.29 -8.68 11.46
C VAL A 77 20.99 -7.63 10.59
N ILE A 78 20.37 -7.32 9.46
CA ILE A 78 20.77 -6.20 8.59
C ILE A 78 19.79 -5.06 8.85
N ASP A 79 20.24 -3.99 9.49
CA ASP A 79 19.48 -2.74 9.62
C ASP A 79 19.66 -1.90 8.34
N ALA A 80 18.61 -1.86 7.52
CA ALA A 80 18.57 -1.07 6.30
C ALA A 80 18.26 0.42 6.54
N GLY A 81 18.00 0.82 7.80
CA GLY A 81 17.70 2.19 8.15
C GLY A 81 16.32 2.65 7.64
N ILE A 82 16.25 3.92 7.20
CA ILE A 82 15.02 4.49 6.65
C ILE A 82 14.87 4.04 5.20
N ILE A 83 13.83 3.26 4.94
CA ILE A 83 13.54 2.68 3.62
C ILE A 83 12.03 2.40 3.51
N PRO A 84 11.40 2.57 2.32
CA PRO A 84 9.99 2.21 2.09
C PRO A 84 9.64 0.76 2.44
N THR A 85 8.41 0.55 2.88
CA THR A 85 7.86 -0.80 3.12
C THR A 85 8.09 -1.76 1.94
N PRO A 86 7.79 -1.40 0.67
CA PRO A 86 8.10 -2.26 -0.46
C PRO A 86 9.61 -2.49 -0.68
N GLY A 87 10.46 -1.56 -0.27
CA GLY A 87 11.91 -1.75 -0.28
C GLY A 87 12.36 -2.86 0.66
N VAL A 88 11.75 -2.95 1.85
CA VAL A 88 12.01 -4.07 2.78
C VAL A 88 11.55 -5.39 2.16
N ALA A 89 10.35 -5.43 1.57
CA ALA A 89 9.84 -6.62 0.89
C ALA A 89 10.78 -7.09 -0.25
N TYR A 90 11.19 -6.18 -1.12
CA TYR A 90 12.13 -6.45 -2.20
C TYR A 90 13.49 -6.98 -1.70
N LEU A 91 14.07 -6.30 -0.72
CA LEU A 91 15.38 -6.67 -0.16
C LEU A 91 15.34 -8.00 0.59
N THR A 92 14.22 -8.33 1.24
CA THR A 92 14.01 -9.63 1.87
C THR A 92 14.14 -10.76 0.84
N SER A 93 13.64 -10.52 -0.38
CA SER A 93 13.75 -11.48 -1.49
C SER A 93 15.17 -11.53 -2.06
N VAL A 94 15.71 -10.36 -2.48
CA VAL A 94 16.97 -10.32 -3.26
C VAL A 94 18.20 -10.65 -2.42
N LEU A 95 18.20 -10.32 -1.13
CA LEU A 95 19.29 -10.70 -0.21
C LEU A 95 19.13 -12.12 0.32
N ASN A 96 18.08 -12.82 -0.08
CA ASN A 96 17.75 -14.19 0.37
C ASN A 96 17.85 -14.35 1.88
N VAL A 97 17.22 -13.42 2.63
CA VAL A 97 17.12 -13.51 4.09
C VAL A 97 15.85 -14.27 4.49
N GLU A 98 15.85 -14.87 5.66
CA GLU A 98 14.74 -15.70 6.15
C GLU A 98 13.49 -14.87 6.40
N MET A 99 13.65 -13.61 6.82
CA MET A 99 12.55 -12.69 7.05
C MET A 99 12.96 -11.24 6.92
N GLY A 100 11.97 -10.40 6.64
CA GLY A 100 12.06 -8.95 6.75
C GLY A 100 11.11 -8.42 7.81
N ALA A 101 11.44 -7.27 8.39
CA ALA A 101 10.53 -6.51 9.24
C ALA A 101 10.61 -5.03 8.90
N VAL A 102 9.44 -4.37 8.86
CA VAL A 102 9.36 -2.93 8.69
C VAL A 102 8.65 -2.29 9.88
N ILE A 103 9.20 -1.18 10.35
CA ILE A 103 8.65 -0.41 11.46
C ILE A 103 8.01 0.84 10.89
N SER A 104 6.70 0.81 10.78
CA SER A 104 5.87 1.89 10.25
C SER A 104 4.40 1.73 10.62
N ALA A 105 3.69 2.85 10.69
CA ALA A 105 2.23 2.90 10.73
C ALA A 105 1.63 3.55 9.47
N SER A 106 2.36 3.52 8.32
CA SER A 106 1.92 4.02 7.02
C SER A 106 1.42 5.47 7.11
N HIS A 107 0.16 5.72 6.77
CA HIS A 107 -0.45 7.05 6.74
C HIS A 107 -0.96 7.56 8.11
N ASN A 108 -0.82 6.78 9.20
CA ASN A 108 -1.25 7.21 10.52
C ASN A 108 -0.46 8.45 11.00
N PRO A 109 -1.02 9.25 11.95
CA PRO A 109 -0.30 10.34 12.59
C PRO A 109 1.02 9.89 13.26
N MET A 110 1.97 10.81 13.42
CA MET A 110 3.32 10.55 13.94
C MET A 110 3.38 9.78 15.27
N PRO A 111 2.49 10.00 16.25
CA PRO A 111 2.57 9.28 17.52
C PRO A 111 2.35 7.76 17.43
N ASP A 112 1.67 7.29 16.39
CA ASP A 112 1.48 5.88 16.14
C ASP A 112 2.73 5.26 15.49
N ASN A 113 2.90 3.95 15.70
CA ASN A 113 3.85 3.15 14.94
C ASN A 113 3.33 1.72 14.78
N GLY A 114 4.04 0.89 14.03
CA GLY A 114 3.68 -0.49 13.78
C GLY A 114 4.89 -1.36 13.47
N ILE A 115 4.72 -2.66 13.58
CA ILE A 115 5.71 -3.66 13.15
C ILE A 115 5.01 -4.65 12.24
N LYS A 116 5.51 -4.80 11.01
CA LYS A 116 5.04 -5.74 10.00
C LYS A 116 6.17 -6.70 9.64
N PHE A 117 5.86 -7.97 9.46
CA PHE A 117 6.83 -8.97 9.03
C PHE A 117 6.59 -9.41 7.59
N PHE A 118 7.68 -9.77 6.92
CA PHE A 118 7.69 -10.42 5.63
C PHE A 118 8.36 -11.79 5.76
N ALA A 119 7.75 -12.80 5.17
CA ALA A 119 8.37 -14.12 5.01
C ALA A 119 9.50 -14.06 3.97
N ARG A 120 10.28 -15.14 3.89
CA ARG A 120 11.25 -15.35 2.81
C ARG A 120 10.60 -15.08 1.45
N GLY A 121 11.32 -14.38 0.57
CA GLY A 121 10.79 -13.93 -0.73
C GLY A 121 10.02 -12.62 -0.69
N GLY A 122 9.89 -11.97 0.48
CA GLY A 122 9.29 -10.65 0.62
C GLY A 122 7.77 -10.64 0.59
N PHE A 123 7.12 -11.75 0.88
CA PHE A 123 5.65 -11.84 0.98
C PHE A 123 5.17 -11.50 2.38
N LYS A 124 4.01 -10.84 2.50
CA LYS A 124 3.34 -10.65 3.79
C LYS A 124 3.04 -12.00 4.44
N LEU A 125 3.08 -12.03 5.79
CA LEU A 125 2.76 -13.25 6.54
C LEU A 125 1.30 -13.64 6.35
N LEU A 126 1.05 -14.94 6.39
CA LEU A 126 -0.31 -15.49 6.54
C LEU A 126 -0.78 -15.33 7.99
N ASP A 127 -2.11 -15.21 8.21
CA ASP A 127 -2.70 -15.13 9.55
C ASP A 127 -2.23 -16.26 10.47
N THR A 128 -2.10 -17.46 9.93
CA THR A 128 -1.61 -18.63 10.67
C THR A 128 -0.20 -18.43 11.22
N LYS A 129 0.69 -17.78 10.46
CA LYS A 129 2.06 -17.48 10.92
C LYS A 129 2.09 -16.35 11.93
N GLU A 130 1.24 -15.33 11.77
CA GLU A 130 1.07 -14.28 12.76
C GLU A 130 0.52 -14.85 14.09
N ASP A 131 -0.47 -15.76 14.03
CA ASP A 131 -1.03 -16.44 15.19
C ASP A 131 0.01 -17.36 15.87
N GLU A 132 0.88 -18.03 15.09
CA GLU A 132 2.01 -18.79 15.62
C GLU A 132 3.00 -17.88 16.38
N ILE A 133 3.35 -16.70 15.84
CA ILE A 133 4.21 -15.71 16.51
C ILE A 133 3.57 -15.27 17.83
N GLU A 134 2.27 -14.91 17.81
CA GLU A 134 1.55 -14.55 19.04
C GLU A 134 1.56 -15.68 20.08
N SER A 135 1.44 -16.91 19.64
CA SER A 135 1.35 -18.08 20.54
C SER A 135 2.62 -18.33 21.32
N VAL A 136 3.78 -17.95 20.79
CA VAL A 136 5.10 -18.14 21.44
C VAL A 136 5.62 -16.88 22.11
N LEU A 137 4.92 -15.77 22.00
CA LEU A 137 5.33 -14.48 22.57
C LEU A 137 5.50 -14.58 24.09
N GLY A 138 6.66 -14.16 24.59
CA GLY A 138 6.97 -14.15 26.02
C GLY A 138 7.16 -15.55 26.65
N GLN A 139 7.17 -16.62 25.85
CA GLN A 139 7.47 -17.95 26.36
C GLN A 139 8.97 -18.17 26.50
N ASP A 140 9.36 -18.81 27.59
CA ASP A 140 10.76 -19.24 27.78
C ASP A 140 11.13 -20.34 26.78
N TRP A 141 12.36 -20.28 26.26
CA TRP A 141 12.95 -21.25 25.37
C TRP A 141 14.49 -21.27 25.50
N GLU A 142 15.12 -22.32 25.02
CA GLU A 142 16.56 -22.46 25.05
C GLU A 142 17.23 -21.58 24.00
N ARG A 143 17.72 -20.41 24.42
CA ARG A 143 18.34 -19.42 23.53
C ARG A 143 19.75 -19.84 23.13
N PRO A 144 20.18 -19.50 21.90
CA PRO A 144 21.55 -19.72 21.46
C PRO A 144 22.53 -18.91 22.33
N THR A 145 23.71 -19.49 22.56
CA THR A 145 24.77 -18.84 23.34
C THR A 145 26.09 -18.84 22.58
N GLY A 146 27.05 -18.05 23.04
CA GLY A 146 28.39 -17.98 22.44
C GLY A 146 28.34 -17.63 20.95
N ALA A 147 28.91 -18.50 20.13
CA ALA A 147 28.94 -18.31 18.67
C ALA A 147 27.56 -18.43 17.99
N GLY A 148 26.54 -18.91 18.70
CA GLY A 148 25.17 -19.01 18.22
C GLY A 148 24.41 -17.68 18.26
N VAL A 149 24.89 -16.66 18.97
CA VAL A 149 24.24 -15.31 18.99
C VAL A 149 24.47 -14.62 17.66
N GLY A 150 23.40 -13.92 17.16
CA GLY A 150 23.46 -13.17 15.91
C GLY A 150 24.22 -11.85 16.02
N ARG A 151 24.54 -11.26 14.88
CA ARG A 151 25.17 -9.93 14.77
C ARG A 151 24.16 -8.93 14.25
N ILE A 152 24.31 -7.66 14.63
CA ILE A 152 23.57 -6.55 14.03
C ILE A 152 24.56 -5.75 13.18
N SER A 153 24.21 -5.56 11.91
CA SER A 153 24.98 -4.73 10.96
C SER A 153 24.08 -3.63 10.39
N HIS A 154 24.69 -2.52 10.01
CA HIS A 154 23.98 -1.40 9.40
C HIS A 154 24.46 -1.22 7.98
N ASP A 155 23.57 -1.28 7.01
CA ASP A 155 23.90 -1.10 5.58
C ASP A 155 22.79 -0.38 4.81
N THR A 156 22.50 0.87 5.23
CA THR A 156 21.48 1.70 4.60
C THR A 156 21.84 2.07 3.16
N ALA A 157 23.11 2.36 2.89
CA ALA A 157 23.53 2.85 1.57
C ALA A 157 23.38 1.77 0.49
N THR A 158 23.85 0.55 0.74
CA THR A 158 23.71 -0.58 -0.20
C THR A 158 22.23 -0.95 -0.38
N ALA A 159 21.49 -1.08 0.72
CA ALA A 159 20.07 -1.39 0.71
C ALA A 159 19.26 -0.40 -0.15
N THR A 160 19.43 0.91 0.10
CA THR A 160 18.78 1.97 -0.66
C THR A 160 19.15 1.92 -2.14
N ASN A 161 20.44 1.76 -2.47
CA ASN A 161 20.87 1.71 -3.87
C ASN A 161 20.37 0.46 -4.61
N LEU A 162 20.34 -0.70 -3.97
CA LEU A 162 19.79 -1.92 -4.58
C LEU A 162 18.31 -1.73 -4.93
N TYR A 163 17.53 -1.15 -4.01
CA TYR A 163 16.12 -0.90 -4.26
C TYR A 163 15.89 0.16 -5.34
N ILE A 164 16.61 1.29 -5.32
CA ILE A 164 16.52 2.30 -6.40
C ILE A 164 16.89 1.72 -7.75
N ASN A 165 17.96 0.93 -7.85
CA ASN A 165 18.35 0.28 -9.09
C ASN A 165 17.28 -0.68 -9.61
N HIS A 166 16.65 -1.45 -8.74
CA HIS A 166 15.50 -2.27 -9.10
C HIS A 166 14.37 -1.42 -9.68
N LEU A 167 13.94 -0.39 -8.97
CA LEU A 167 12.86 0.50 -9.39
C LEU A 167 13.10 1.09 -10.79
N VAL A 168 14.29 1.63 -11.02
CA VAL A 168 14.65 2.21 -12.34
C VAL A 168 14.67 1.15 -13.43
N SER A 169 15.10 -0.08 -13.12
CA SER A 169 15.16 -1.17 -14.10
C SER A 169 13.77 -1.66 -14.58
N THR A 170 12.70 -1.33 -13.85
CA THR A 170 11.33 -1.75 -14.20
C THR A 170 10.72 -0.93 -15.33
N ILE A 171 11.28 0.23 -15.64
CA ILE A 171 10.74 1.10 -16.67
C ILE A 171 11.38 0.76 -18.03
N ALA A 172 10.55 0.51 -19.04
CA ALA A 172 11.03 0.26 -20.39
C ALA A 172 11.60 1.54 -21.02
N PRO A 173 12.76 1.45 -21.70
CA PRO A 173 13.27 2.56 -22.52
C PRO A 173 12.28 2.94 -23.62
N ILE A 174 12.21 4.24 -23.93
CA ILE A 174 11.34 4.78 -24.98
C ILE A 174 11.96 4.52 -26.36
N GLY A 175 11.11 4.10 -27.31
CA GLY A 175 11.47 3.97 -28.74
C GLY A 175 12.34 2.77 -29.09
N PRO A 176 12.81 2.70 -30.35
CA PRO A 176 13.54 1.55 -30.85
C PRO A 176 14.97 1.42 -30.30
N ASP A 177 15.54 2.51 -29.77
CA ASP A 177 16.85 2.51 -29.13
C ASP A 177 16.71 2.20 -27.63
N LYS A 178 16.70 0.91 -27.31
CA LYS A 178 16.66 0.40 -25.92
C LYS A 178 17.92 0.74 -25.10
N SER A 179 18.90 1.42 -25.69
CA SER A 179 20.12 1.84 -25.01
C SER A 179 19.97 3.18 -24.27
N GLN A 180 18.83 3.87 -24.40
CA GLN A 180 18.62 5.15 -23.71
C GLN A 180 18.44 4.93 -22.21
N PRO A 181 19.35 5.42 -21.36
CA PRO A 181 19.32 5.20 -19.93
C PRO A 181 18.31 6.11 -19.17
N THR A 182 17.52 6.92 -19.88
CA THR A 182 16.69 7.98 -19.29
C THR A 182 15.26 7.97 -19.87
N PRO A 183 14.42 6.96 -19.51
CA PRO A 183 13.08 6.80 -20.08
C PRO A 183 12.13 7.97 -19.79
N LEU A 184 12.37 8.75 -18.72
CA LEU A 184 11.55 9.90 -18.34
C LEU A 184 12.13 11.25 -18.77
N LYS A 185 13.09 11.25 -19.72
CA LYS A 185 13.71 12.49 -20.18
C LYS A 185 12.69 13.46 -20.76
N GLY A 186 12.70 14.69 -20.26
CA GLY A 186 11.79 15.76 -20.67
C GLY A 186 10.51 15.85 -19.86
N LEU A 187 10.24 14.88 -18.97
CA LEU A 187 9.09 14.93 -18.05
C LEU A 187 9.46 15.71 -16.78
N LYS A 188 8.65 16.67 -16.42
CA LYS A 188 8.79 17.45 -15.17
C LYS A 188 7.78 16.97 -14.13
N VAL A 189 8.26 16.50 -13.00
CA VAL A 189 7.45 15.85 -11.95
C VAL A 189 7.61 16.57 -10.62
N VAL A 190 6.51 16.81 -9.91
CA VAL A 190 6.55 17.19 -8.49
C VAL A 190 6.36 15.92 -7.65
N ALA A 191 7.27 15.65 -6.72
CA ALA A 191 7.20 14.51 -5.82
C ALA A 191 6.98 14.98 -4.37
N ASP A 192 5.83 14.63 -3.78
CA ASP A 192 5.53 14.82 -2.37
C ASP A 192 5.84 13.55 -1.59
N CYS A 193 6.90 13.59 -0.79
CA CYS A 193 7.40 12.43 -0.05
C CYS A 193 6.79 12.27 1.35
N ALA A 194 5.79 13.06 1.73
CA ALA A 194 5.12 13.01 3.04
C ALA A 194 6.07 13.12 4.26
N ASN A 195 7.29 13.63 4.08
CA ASN A 195 8.41 13.49 5.03
C ASN A 195 8.60 12.05 5.52
N GLY A 196 8.27 11.08 4.68
CA GLY A 196 8.26 9.64 4.97
C GLY A 196 9.47 8.90 4.45
N ALA A 197 9.37 7.59 4.42
CA ALA A 197 10.46 6.66 4.10
C ALA A 197 11.01 6.83 2.68
N THR A 198 10.23 7.37 1.75
CA THR A 198 10.67 7.60 0.36
C THR A 198 11.34 8.94 0.12
N SER A 199 11.61 9.74 1.16
CA SER A 199 12.23 11.08 1.02
C SER A 199 13.54 11.09 0.21
N VAL A 200 14.25 9.97 0.16
CA VAL A 200 15.46 9.76 -0.66
C VAL A 200 15.16 8.94 -1.90
N VAL A 201 14.40 7.84 -1.74
CA VAL A 201 14.22 6.81 -2.77
C VAL A 201 13.47 7.34 -3.99
N ALA A 202 12.28 7.93 -3.82
CA ALA A 202 11.46 8.36 -4.95
C ALA A 202 12.12 9.49 -5.76
N PRO A 203 12.63 10.58 -5.13
CA PRO A 203 13.32 11.61 -5.89
C PRO A 203 14.53 11.11 -6.67
N GLU A 204 15.32 10.22 -6.07
CA GLU A 204 16.52 9.68 -6.70
C GLU A 204 16.17 8.71 -7.85
N ALA A 205 15.15 7.85 -7.66
CA ALA A 205 14.69 6.93 -8.70
C ALA A 205 14.14 7.69 -9.92
N LEU A 206 13.32 8.72 -9.71
CA LEU A 206 12.77 9.57 -10.77
C LEU A 206 13.89 10.32 -11.53
N ARG A 207 14.89 10.87 -10.81
CA ARG A 207 16.04 11.55 -11.43
C ARG A 207 16.91 10.58 -12.24
N ARG A 208 17.22 9.39 -11.70
CA ARG A 208 17.97 8.35 -12.44
C ARG A 208 17.23 7.90 -13.68
N ALA A 209 15.90 7.89 -13.65
CA ALA A 209 15.07 7.63 -14.81
C ALA A 209 15.04 8.79 -15.82
N GLY A 210 15.58 9.97 -15.48
CA GLY A 210 15.74 11.13 -16.37
C GLY A 210 14.69 12.23 -16.21
N ALA A 211 13.80 12.16 -15.23
CA ALA A 211 12.82 13.21 -14.97
C ALA A 211 13.47 14.47 -14.37
N ASP A 212 12.91 15.64 -14.68
CA ASP A 212 13.15 16.91 -13.93
C ASP A 212 12.25 16.89 -12.68
N VAL A 213 12.85 16.77 -11.50
CA VAL A 213 12.11 16.49 -10.26
C VAL A 213 12.16 17.66 -9.30
N ILE A 214 10.98 18.23 -9.03
CA ILE A 214 10.75 19.15 -7.90
C ILE A 214 10.29 18.30 -6.70
N VAL A 215 10.97 18.44 -5.58
CA VAL A 215 10.70 17.65 -4.37
C VAL A 215 10.10 18.54 -3.30
N ILE A 216 8.99 18.10 -2.71
CA ILE A 216 8.38 18.72 -1.54
C ILE A 216 8.23 17.69 -0.42
N ASN A 217 8.17 18.16 0.81
CA ASN A 217 7.99 17.33 2.00
C ASN A 217 8.97 16.13 2.06
N ALA A 218 10.27 16.40 1.85
CA ALA A 218 11.33 15.40 1.89
C ALA A 218 12.45 15.75 2.88
N SER A 219 12.11 16.46 3.96
CA SER A 219 13.03 16.82 5.03
C SER A 219 12.50 16.32 6.37
N PRO A 220 12.54 14.99 6.59
CA PRO A 220 12.01 14.40 7.82
C PRO A 220 12.81 14.83 9.05
N ASP A 221 12.09 15.19 10.12
CA ASP A 221 12.67 15.58 11.42
C ASP A 221 12.29 14.61 12.56
N GLY A 222 11.62 13.50 12.22
CA GLY A 222 11.10 12.50 13.17
C GLY A 222 9.70 12.78 13.67
N TYR A 223 9.17 13.99 13.46
CA TYR A 223 7.88 14.45 14.00
C TYR A 223 6.90 14.93 12.93
N ASN A 224 7.36 15.11 11.70
CA ASN A 224 6.60 15.74 10.62
C ASN A 224 6.08 14.76 9.55
N ILE A 225 6.24 13.45 9.72
CA ILE A 225 5.70 12.45 8.79
C ILE A 225 4.18 12.59 8.63
N ASN A 226 3.68 12.58 7.39
CA ASN A 226 2.26 12.75 7.02
C ASN A 226 1.60 14.07 7.48
N LYS A 227 2.35 15.00 8.06
CA LYS A 227 1.77 16.23 8.60
C LYS A 227 1.44 17.21 7.49
N ASN A 228 0.17 17.30 7.13
CA ASN A 228 -0.34 18.12 6.02
C ASN A 228 0.45 17.89 4.71
N ALA A 229 0.79 16.64 4.42
CA ALA A 229 1.66 16.26 3.32
C ALA A 229 1.30 14.86 2.80
N GLY A 230 1.74 14.56 1.59
CA GLY A 230 1.62 13.26 0.97
C GLY A 230 0.20 12.92 0.49
N SER A 231 -0.07 11.63 0.29
CA SER A 231 -1.28 11.14 -0.36
C SER A 231 -2.58 11.43 0.39
N THR A 232 -2.52 11.70 1.69
CA THR A 232 -3.69 12.06 2.51
C THR A 232 -3.95 13.56 2.60
N HIS A 233 -3.01 14.39 2.16
CA HIS A 233 -3.08 15.86 2.16
C HIS A 233 -2.43 16.43 0.89
N PRO A 234 -3.09 16.28 -0.28
CA PRO A 234 -2.50 16.59 -1.57
C PRO A 234 -2.48 18.09 -1.94
N GLU A 235 -3.01 18.97 -1.10
CA GLU A 235 -3.24 20.39 -1.41
C GLU A 235 -1.93 21.12 -1.78
N GLN A 236 -0.83 20.79 -1.09
CA GLN A 236 0.48 21.36 -1.39
C GLN A 236 1.01 20.87 -2.75
N LEU A 237 0.82 19.59 -3.06
CA LEU A 237 1.19 18.99 -4.33
C LEU A 237 0.42 19.64 -5.48
N GLN A 238 -0.91 19.76 -5.35
CA GLN A 238 -1.78 20.39 -6.35
C GLN A 238 -1.36 21.84 -6.65
N ALA A 239 -1.07 22.62 -5.60
CA ALA A 239 -0.60 23.98 -5.73
C ALA A 239 0.79 24.05 -6.41
N MET A 240 1.71 23.16 -6.04
CA MET A 240 3.07 23.15 -6.59
C MET A 240 3.09 22.71 -8.06
N VAL A 241 2.31 21.74 -8.48
CA VAL A 241 2.17 21.33 -9.89
C VAL A 241 1.77 22.52 -10.73
N LYS A 242 0.71 23.23 -10.35
CA LYS A 242 0.24 24.43 -11.07
C LYS A 242 1.29 25.55 -11.10
N ALA A 243 1.91 25.84 -9.95
CA ALA A 243 2.86 26.94 -9.83
C ALA A 243 4.14 26.69 -10.61
N SER A 244 4.57 25.45 -10.72
CA SER A 244 5.82 25.08 -11.40
C SER A 244 5.65 24.78 -12.88
N GLY A 245 4.40 24.60 -13.37
CA GLY A 245 4.13 24.11 -14.71
C GLY A 245 4.71 22.71 -14.92
N ALA A 246 4.59 21.84 -13.91
CA ALA A 246 4.98 20.45 -14.03
C ALA A 246 3.94 19.66 -14.84
N ASP A 247 4.39 18.61 -15.53
CA ASP A 247 3.52 17.74 -16.32
C ASP A 247 2.59 16.91 -15.43
N LEU A 248 3.06 16.57 -14.22
CA LEU A 248 2.27 15.87 -13.21
C LEU A 248 2.91 15.97 -11.81
N GLY A 249 2.15 15.59 -10.81
CA GLY A 249 2.63 15.38 -9.44
C GLY A 249 2.35 13.97 -8.96
N VAL A 250 3.19 13.47 -8.03
CA VAL A 250 2.98 12.20 -7.32
C VAL A 250 3.09 12.42 -5.82
N ALA A 251 2.19 11.82 -5.05
CA ALA A 251 2.16 11.89 -3.59
C ALA A 251 2.22 10.48 -3.00
N PHE A 252 3.10 10.31 -2.01
CA PHE A 252 3.27 9.07 -1.28
C PHE A 252 2.68 9.18 0.13
N ASP A 253 2.48 8.07 0.79
CA ASP A 253 2.25 8.04 2.23
C ASP A 253 3.55 7.76 3.02
N GLY A 254 3.46 7.69 4.34
CA GLY A 254 4.63 7.67 5.20
C GLY A 254 5.60 6.53 4.97
N ASP A 255 5.15 5.35 4.55
CA ASP A 255 5.98 4.19 4.22
C ASP A 255 6.00 3.86 2.71
N ALA A 256 5.37 4.72 1.92
CA ALA A 256 5.38 4.72 0.47
C ALA A 256 4.92 3.40 -0.19
N ASP A 257 4.01 2.69 0.44
CA ASP A 257 3.31 1.57 -0.18
C ASP A 257 2.14 2.05 -1.08
N ARG A 258 1.82 3.37 -1.04
CA ARG A 258 0.79 4.03 -1.84
C ARG A 258 1.36 5.16 -2.69
N CYS A 259 0.70 5.37 -3.85
CA CYS A 259 0.92 6.52 -4.71
C CYS A 259 -0.42 7.05 -5.23
N LEU A 260 -0.67 8.34 -5.03
CA LEU A 260 -1.68 9.10 -5.76
C LEU A 260 -1.00 10.10 -6.70
N ALA A 261 -1.72 10.58 -7.70
CA ALA A 261 -1.15 11.54 -8.64
C ALA A 261 -2.02 12.80 -8.79
N VAL A 262 -1.42 13.82 -9.38
CA VAL A 262 -2.07 15.09 -9.72
C VAL A 262 -1.71 15.41 -11.17
N ASP A 263 -2.71 15.74 -11.99
CA ASP A 263 -2.48 16.14 -13.37
C ASP A 263 -1.93 17.58 -13.48
N GLU A 264 -1.60 18.00 -14.69
CA GLU A 264 -1.06 19.32 -15.01
C GLU A 264 -1.97 20.49 -14.58
N ASP A 265 -3.27 20.27 -14.45
CA ASP A 265 -4.25 21.26 -13.99
C ASP A 265 -4.44 21.23 -12.45
N GLY A 266 -3.73 20.35 -11.75
CA GLY A 266 -3.83 20.18 -10.30
C GLY A 266 -5.03 19.34 -9.86
N THR A 267 -5.63 18.56 -10.77
CA THR A 267 -6.72 17.62 -10.45
C THR A 267 -6.15 16.32 -9.92
N MET A 268 -6.79 15.79 -8.88
CA MET A 268 -6.37 14.47 -8.32
C MET A 268 -6.66 13.34 -9.31
N VAL A 269 -5.68 12.47 -9.45
CA VAL A 269 -5.78 11.16 -10.13
C VAL A 269 -5.57 10.09 -9.06
N ASN A 270 -6.66 9.43 -8.68
CA ASN A 270 -6.66 8.45 -7.59
C ASN A 270 -6.18 7.05 -8.02
N GLY A 271 -6.09 6.13 -7.06
CA GLY A 271 -5.62 4.76 -7.32
C GLY A 271 -6.44 4.00 -8.36
N ASP A 272 -7.75 4.23 -8.44
CA ASP A 272 -8.60 3.60 -9.46
C ASP A 272 -8.21 4.05 -10.87
N GLN A 273 -8.01 5.36 -11.07
CA GLN A 273 -7.59 5.91 -12.37
C GLN A 273 -6.17 5.46 -12.72
N ILE A 274 -5.26 5.46 -11.75
CA ILE A 274 -3.89 4.94 -11.93
C ILE A 274 -3.93 3.47 -12.35
N MET A 275 -4.69 2.63 -11.65
CA MET A 275 -4.84 1.22 -12.00
C MET A 275 -5.46 1.03 -13.38
N GLY A 276 -6.44 1.84 -13.74
CA GLY A 276 -7.06 1.84 -15.07
C GLY A 276 -6.04 2.12 -16.18
N ILE A 277 -5.25 3.19 -16.02
CA ILE A 277 -4.17 3.56 -16.96
C ILE A 277 -3.17 2.42 -17.10
N LEU A 278 -2.67 1.88 -15.99
CA LEU A 278 -1.67 0.81 -15.99
C LEU A 278 -2.24 -0.52 -16.53
N ALA A 279 -3.49 -0.86 -16.23
CA ALA A 279 -4.15 -2.05 -16.77
C ALA A 279 -4.28 -1.99 -18.30
N ARG A 280 -4.71 -0.83 -18.83
CA ARG A 280 -4.77 -0.61 -20.28
C ARG A 280 -3.38 -0.71 -20.93
N ALA A 281 -2.37 -0.08 -20.34
CA ALA A 281 -1.00 -0.14 -20.83
C ALA A 281 -0.48 -1.58 -20.86
N LYS A 282 -0.66 -2.34 -19.77
CA LYS A 282 -0.28 -3.75 -19.70
C LYS A 282 -1.05 -4.62 -20.70
N LYS A 283 -2.34 -4.38 -20.89
CA LYS A 283 -3.14 -5.11 -21.89
C LYS A 283 -2.60 -4.86 -23.30
N ASN A 284 -2.36 -3.60 -23.66
CA ASN A 284 -1.80 -3.23 -24.96
C ASN A 284 -0.42 -3.86 -25.22
N ALA A 285 0.36 -4.06 -24.16
CA ALA A 285 1.66 -4.73 -24.21
C ALA A 285 1.57 -6.28 -24.14
N GLY A 286 0.37 -6.86 -24.01
CA GLY A 286 0.19 -8.31 -23.83
C GLY A 286 0.67 -8.84 -22.47
N LYS A 287 0.75 -7.97 -21.45
CA LYS A 287 1.29 -8.27 -20.11
C LYS A 287 0.23 -8.25 -18.99
N LEU A 288 -1.04 -8.06 -19.34
CA LEU A 288 -2.13 -8.15 -18.37
C LEU A 288 -2.67 -9.58 -18.36
N ASN A 289 -2.23 -10.38 -17.40
CA ASN A 289 -2.63 -11.78 -17.32
C ASN A 289 -4.16 -11.93 -17.27
N HIS A 290 -4.69 -12.78 -18.13
CA HIS A 290 -6.14 -13.06 -18.27
C HIS A 290 -7.00 -11.83 -18.62
N ASP A 291 -6.38 -10.74 -19.09
CA ASP A 291 -7.04 -9.44 -19.29
C ASP A 291 -7.80 -8.98 -18.04
N THR A 292 -7.21 -9.16 -16.86
CA THR A 292 -7.93 -8.98 -15.59
C THR A 292 -7.16 -8.06 -14.64
N LEU A 293 -7.90 -7.10 -14.03
CA LEU A 293 -7.47 -6.25 -12.93
C LEU A 293 -8.17 -6.70 -11.63
N VAL A 294 -7.41 -6.90 -10.56
CA VAL A 294 -7.96 -7.17 -9.23
C VAL A 294 -8.16 -5.85 -8.50
N VAL A 295 -9.38 -5.60 -8.02
CA VAL A 295 -9.79 -4.38 -7.32
C VAL A 295 -10.53 -4.72 -6.03
N THR A 296 -10.75 -3.74 -5.15
CA THR A 296 -11.63 -3.96 -3.99
C THR A 296 -13.07 -3.58 -4.29
N VAL A 297 -13.97 -3.95 -3.38
CA VAL A 297 -15.37 -3.51 -3.43
C VAL A 297 -15.52 -1.99 -3.35
N MET A 298 -14.47 -1.26 -2.91
CA MET A 298 -14.47 0.21 -2.84
C MET A 298 -14.13 0.88 -4.16
N SER A 299 -13.54 0.16 -5.13
CA SER A 299 -13.20 0.74 -6.44
C SER A 299 -14.45 1.23 -7.15
N ASN A 300 -14.39 2.45 -7.68
CA ASN A 300 -15.51 3.15 -8.28
C ASN A 300 -16.11 2.39 -9.48
N LEU A 301 -17.41 2.43 -9.62
CA LEU A 301 -18.11 1.76 -10.73
C LEU A 301 -17.67 2.31 -12.09
N GLY A 302 -17.34 3.60 -12.18
CA GLY A 302 -16.84 4.23 -13.41
C GLY A 302 -15.59 3.54 -13.95
N LEU A 303 -14.63 3.18 -13.07
CA LEU A 303 -13.48 2.36 -13.45
C LEU A 303 -13.90 1.03 -14.08
N LYS A 304 -14.83 0.32 -13.43
CA LYS A 304 -15.28 -1.02 -13.88
C LYS A 304 -15.97 -0.96 -15.23
N LEU A 305 -16.79 0.07 -15.46
CA LEU A 305 -17.47 0.31 -16.74
C LEU A 305 -16.47 0.64 -17.86
N ALA A 306 -15.51 1.52 -17.58
CA ALA A 306 -14.45 1.86 -18.52
C ALA A 306 -13.61 0.64 -18.90
N LEU A 307 -13.15 -0.14 -17.92
CA LEU A 307 -12.38 -1.36 -18.17
C LEU A 307 -13.17 -2.39 -18.99
N ARG A 308 -14.44 -2.59 -18.67
CA ARG A 308 -15.34 -3.49 -19.43
C ARG A 308 -15.41 -3.08 -20.91
N SER A 309 -15.54 -1.78 -21.22
CA SER A 309 -15.58 -1.29 -22.59
C SER A 309 -14.26 -1.55 -23.36
N MET A 310 -13.15 -1.63 -22.63
CA MET A 310 -11.82 -1.96 -23.18
C MET A 310 -11.54 -3.48 -23.21
N GLY A 311 -12.51 -4.33 -22.83
CA GLY A 311 -12.36 -5.79 -22.75
C GLY A 311 -11.44 -6.24 -21.61
N ILE A 312 -11.31 -5.43 -20.54
CA ILE A 312 -10.59 -5.79 -19.32
C ILE A 312 -11.62 -6.21 -18.27
N LYS A 313 -11.40 -7.38 -17.70
CA LYS A 313 -12.23 -7.93 -16.61
C LYS A 313 -11.79 -7.35 -15.27
N THR A 314 -12.71 -7.29 -14.31
CA THR A 314 -12.39 -6.96 -12.92
C THR A 314 -12.78 -8.11 -12.00
N VAL A 315 -11.88 -8.46 -11.07
CA VAL A 315 -12.16 -9.36 -9.96
C VAL A 315 -12.17 -8.52 -8.69
N GLN A 316 -13.23 -8.65 -7.87
CA GLN A 316 -13.44 -7.85 -6.68
C GLN A 316 -13.13 -8.64 -5.41
N THR A 317 -12.39 -8.03 -4.50
CA THR A 317 -12.10 -8.57 -3.17
C THR A 317 -12.73 -7.71 -2.07
N GLY A 318 -12.69 -8.16 -0.84
CA GLY A 318 -12.89 -7.31 0.33
C GLY A 318 -11.84 -6.19 0.38
N VAL A 319 -12.07 -5.20 1.27
CA VAL A 319 -11.11 -4.12 1.50
C VAL A 319 -9.93 -4.64 2.32
N GLY A 320 -8.74 -4.36 1.83
CA GLY A 320 -7.46 -4.75 2.42
C GLY A 320 -6.51 -5.30 1.34
N ASP A 321 -5.32 -4.76 1.32
CA ASP A 321 -4.26 -5.09 0.36
C ASP A 321 -3.91 -6.60 0.34
N ARG A 322 -4.02 -7.25 1.50
CA ARG A 322 -3.82 -8.67 1.65
C ARG A 322 -4.81 -9.48 0.80
N TYR A 323 -6.11 -9.14 0.83
CA TYR A 323 -7.12 -9.84 0.04
C TYR A 323 -6.90 -9.63 -1.46
N VAL A 324 -6.41 -8.45 -1.86
CA VAL A 324 -6.02 -8.17 -3.24
C VAL A 324 -4.87 -9.08 -3.65
N LEU A 325 -3.80 -9.16 -2.85
CA LEU A 325 -2.64 -10.00 -3.15
C LEU A 325 -3.00 -11.50 -3.18
N GLU A 326 -3.77 -12.00 -2.22
CA GLU A 326 -4.22 -13.39 -2.18
C GLU A 326 -5.01 -13.76 -3.45
N GLU A 327 -5.91 -12.89 -3.88
CA GLU A 327 -6.67 -13.09 -5.12
C GLU A 327 -5.77 -13.04 -6.35
N MET A 328 -4.81 -12.12 -6.39
CA MET A 328 -3.83 -12.03 -7.48
C MET A 328 -2.99 -13.31 -7.60
N LEU A 329 -2.58 -13.88 -6.47
CA LEU A 329 -1.83 -15.14 -6.43
C LEU A 329 -2.71 -16.31 -6.87
N ARG A 330 -3.97 -16.38 -6.39
CA ARG A 330 -4.90 -17.44 -6.70
C ARG A 330 -5.27 -17.49 -8.18
N GLY A 331 -5.46 -16.35 -8.80
CA GLY A 331 -5.88 -16.24 -10.20
C GLY A 331 -4.74 -15.96 -11.18
N ASP A 332 -3.49 -15.94 -10.71
CA ASP A 332 -2.30 -15.58 -11.50
C ASP A 332 -2.44 -14.21 -12.21
N TYR A 333 -3.03 -13.23 -11.52
CA TYR A 333 -3.22 -11.90 -12.05
C TYR A 333 -1.96 -11.04 -11.85
N SER A 334 -1.65 -10.19 -12.83
CA SER A 334 -0.41 -9.39 -12.85
C SER A 334 -0.54 -8.01 -12.22
N LEU A 335 -1.76 -7.48 -12.09
CA LEU A 335 -2.02 -6.15 -11.56
C LEU A 335 -3.26 -6.14 -10.66
N GLY A 336 -3.19 -5.44 -9.56
CA GLY A 336 -4.30 -5.21 -8.64
C GLY A 336 -4.01 -4.10 -7.66
N GLY A 337 -5.02 -3.69 -6.89
CA GLY A 337 -4.82 -2.67 -5.86
C GLY A 337 -6.11 -2.04 -5.36
N GLU A 338 -5.97 -0.86 -4.77
CA GLU A 338 -7.02 -0.13 -4.09
C GLU A 338 -7.09 1.33 -4.56
N GLN A 339 -8.27 1.93 -4.45
CA GLN A 339 -8.50 3.36 -4.74
C GLN A 339 -7.57 4.28 -3.92
N SER A 340 -7.12 3.83 -2.74
CA SER A 340 -6.17 4.54 -1.88
C SER A 340 -4.78 4.74 -2.49
N GLY A 341 -4.50 4.13 -3.65
CA GLY A 341 -3.20 4.19 -4.33
C GLY A 341 -2.26 3.04 -3.98
N HIS A 342 -2.70 2.05 -3.21
CA HIS A 342 -1.94 0.83 -2.98
C HIS A 342 -2.07 -0.07 -4.22
N VAL A 343 -1.07 -0.03 -5.09
CA VAL A 343 -1.05 -0.74 -6.38
C VAL A 343 0.04 -1.80 -6.38
N ILE A 344 -0.35 -3.04 -6.64
CA ILE A 344 0.53 -4.20 -6.70
C ILE A 344 0.78 -4.55 -8.18
N ASN A 345 2.00 -4.37 -8.65
CA ASN A 345 2.47 -4.87 -9.93
C ASN A 345 3.30 -6.13 -9.71
N ARG A 346 2.69 -7.31 -9.81
CA ARG A 346 3.27 -8.60 -9.43
C ARG A 346 4.46 -9.03 -10.30
N GLU A 347 4.68 -8.37 -11.43
CA GLU A 347 5.87 -8.58 -12.27
C GLU A 347 7.15 -8.11 -11.51
N PHE A 348 7.02 -7.12 -10.60
CA PHE A 348 8.17 -6.44 -10.00
C PHE A 348 8.12 -6.37 -8.47
N ALA A 349 6.96 -6.55 -7.84
CA ALA A 349 6.77 -6.39 -6.40
C ALA A 349 5.82 -7.42 -5.82
N THR A 350 6.02 -7.75 -4.54
CA THR A 350 5.18 -8.68 -3.77
C THR A 350 4.16 -7.97 -2.88
N THR A 351 4.13 -6.64 -2.92
CA THR A 351 3.20 -5.77 -2.18
C THR A 351 2.97 -4.49 -2.98
N GLY A 352 2.10 -3.61 -2.53
CA GLY A 352 1.97 -2.28 -3.10
C GLY A 352 3.29 -1.51 -3.01
N ASP A 353 3.63 -0.81 -4.08
CA ASP A 353 4.86 -0.02 -4.18
C ASP A 353 4.54 1.33 -4.83
N GLY A 354 4.50 2.37 -4.01
CA GLY A 354 4.16 3.71 -4.47
C GLY A 354 5.21 4.28 -5.44
N THR A 355 6.50 4.02 -5.20
CA THR A 355 7.57 4.53 -6.07
C THR A 355 7.58 3.81 -7.41
N LEU A 356 7.38 2.49 -7.43
CA LEU A 356 7.20 1.70 -8.65
C LEU A 356 5.97 2.19 -9.44
N THR A 357 4.87 2.44 -8.75
CA THR A 357 3.62 2.96 -9.33
C THR A 357 3.84 4.32 -9.98
N ALA A 358 4.52 5.25 -9.28
CA ALA A 358 4.87 6.56 -9.81
C ALA A 358 5.75 6.47 -11.07
N LEU A 359 6.81 5.67 -11.03
CA LEU A 359 7.69 5.46 -12.18
C LEU A 359 6.96 4.86 -13.38
N THR A 360 6.12 3.84 -13.15
CA THR A 360 5.36 3.18 -14.21
C THR A 360 4.31 4.13 -14.82
N LEU A 361 3.66 4.95 -13.99
CA LEU A 361 2.72 5.97 -14.46
C LEU A 361 3.41 7.05 -15.29
N CYS A 362 4.53 7.60 -14.81
CA CYS A 362 5.35 8.56 -15.53
C CYS A 362 5.82 7.99 -16.89
N ASN A 363 6.24 6.72 -16.90
CA ASN A 363 6.66 6.05 -18.12
C ASN A 363 5.51 5.90 -19.14
N GLU A 364 4.28 5.65 -18.67
CA GLU A 364 3.11 5.59 -19.54
C GLU A 364 2.74 6.97 -20.12
N VAL A 365 2.86 8.04 -19.33
CA VAL A 365 2.68 9.43 -19.85
C VAL A 365 3.65 9.69 -20.97
N VAL A 366 4.93 9.36 -20.82
CA VAL A 366 5.94 9.58 -21.86
C VAL A 366 5.71 8.66 -23.06
N ASN A 367 5.46 7.36 -22.85
CA ASN A 367 5.30 6.38 -23.93
C ASN A 367 4.07 6.63 -24.80
N SER A 368 2.97 7.06 -24.19
CA SER A 368 1.73 7.35 -24.90
C SER A 368 1.76 8.70 -25.64
N GLY A 369 2.63 9.62 -25.21
CA GLY A 369 2.65 11.01 -25.67
C GLY A 369 1.40 11.81 -25.25
N LYS A 370 0.63 11.31 -24.28
CA LYS A 370 -0.57 11.95 -23.73
C LYS A 370 -0.27 12.53 -22.36
N SER A 371 -0.94 13.62 -22.01
CA SER A 371 -0.88 14.13 -20.64
C SER A 371 -1.57 13.19 -19.65
N LEU A 372 -1.25 13.34 -18.35
CA LEU A 372 -1.90 12.54 -17.30
C LEU A 372 -3.42 12.79 -17.26
N LYS A 373 -3.86 14.03 -17.49
CA LYS A 373 -5.27 14.40 -17.60
C LYS A 373 -5.97 13.64 -18.72
N GLU A 374 -5.37 13.59 -19.91
CA GLU A 374 -5.91 12.83 -21.04
C GLU A 374 -6.01 11.34 -20.73
N LEU A 375 -4.98 10.77 -20.10
CA LEU A 375 -4.98 9.35 -19.72
C LEU A 375 -6.05 9.03 -18.66
N ALA A 376 -6.20 9.90 -17.66
CA ALA A 376 -7.17 9.72 -16.57
C ALA A 376 -8.62 9.95 -17.02
N SER A 377 -8.85 10.77 -18.05
CA SER A 377 -10.20 11.04 -18.58
C SER A 377 -10.92 9.82 -19.13
N ASP A 378 -10.16 8.79 -19.54
CA ASP A 378 -10.70 7.51 -19.99
C ASP A 378 -11.30 6.67 -18.84
N PHE A 379 -11.03 7.05 -17.57
CA PHE A 379 -11.50 6.36 -16.36
C PHE A 379 -12.27 7.33 -15.46
N PRO A 380 -13.50 7.72 -15.84
CA PRO A 380 -14.30 8.69 -15.10
C PRO A 380 -14.67 8.13 -13.71
N GLN A 381 -14.72 9.03 -12.74
CA GLN A 381 -15.23 8.72 -11.41
C GLN A 381 -16.70 9.08 -11.35
N LEU A 382 -17.56 8.11 -11.07
CA LEU A 382 -18.97 8.40 -10.78
C LEU A 382 -19.07 9.13 -9.44
N PRO A 383 -19.93 10.13 -9.34
CA PRO A 383 -20.25 10.77 -8.07
C PRO A 383 -20.61 9.74 -6.99
N GLN A 384 -20.03 9.91 -5.79
CA GLN A 384 -20.18 8.98 -4.69
C GLN A 384 -20.56 9.72 -3.41
N THR A 385 -21.54 9.16 -2.68
CA THR A 385 -21.89 9.60 -1.32
C THR A 385 -21.72 8.45 -0.35
N LEU A 386 -21.19 8.75 0.86
CA LEU A 386 -21.02 7.79 1.92
C LEU A 386 -21.55 8.37 3.23
N ILE A 387 -22.50 7.65 3.85
CA ILE A 387 -23.08 8.01 5.15
C ILE A 387 -22.76 6.92 6.18
N ASN A 388 -22.20 7.34 7.31
CA ASN A 388 -22.00 6.47 8.45
C ASN A 388 -23.25 6.50 9.34
N VAL A 389 -23.92 5.36 9.51
CA VAL A 389 -25.10 5.22 10.37
C VAL A 389 -24.65 4.59 11.69
N PRO A 390 -24.52 5.37 12.78
CA PRO A 390 -24.06 4.87 14.09
C PRO A 390 -25.18 4.21 14.88
N ASN A 391 -24.81 3.51 15.95
CA ASN A 391 -25.73 2.90 16.93
C ASN A 391 -26.71 1.90 16.33
N VAL A 392 -26.21 1.05 15.41
CA VAL A 392 -27.00 0.03 14.71
C VAL A 392 -26.39 -1.35 14.87
N ASP A 393 -27.24 -2.38 14.86
CA ASP A 393 -26.78 -3.77 14.76
C ASP A 393 -26.16 -4.02 13.37
N LYS A 394 -24.87 -3.85 13.31
CA LYS A 394 -24.11 -4.02 12.08
C LYS A 394 -24.14 -5.43 11.50
N LEU A 395 -24.37 -6.45 12.31
CA LEU A 395 -24.43 -7.84 11.87
C LEU A 395 -25.74 -8.13 11.12
N ALA A 396 -26.83 -7.51 11.56
CA ALA A 396 -28.13 -7.63 10.92
C ALA A 396 -28.22 -6.92 9.55
N ALA A 397 -27.30 -6.04 9.21
CA ALA A 397 -27.34 -5.27 7.94
C ALA A 397 -27.44 -6.16 6.70
N LYS A 398 -26.80 -7.32 6.70
CA LYS A 398 -26.83 -8.28 5.58
C LYS A 398 -28.02 -9.24 5.58
N THR A 399 -28.75 -9.36 6.67
CA THR A 399 -29.81 -10.38 6.86
C THR A 399 -31.18 -9.78 7.10
N ASN A 400 -31.29 -8.49 7.46
CA ASN A 400 -32.58 -7.84 7.65
C ASN A 400 -33.31 -7.68 6.32
N ALA A 401 -34.49 -8.28 6.20
CA ALA A 401 -35.24 -8.36 4.95
C ALA A 401 -35.66 -6.97 4.40
N LYS A 402 -36.00 -6.01 5.30
CA LYS A 402 -36.40 -4.68 4.85
C LYS A 402 -35.22 -3.87 4.32
N VAL A 403 -34.07 -3.98 4.99
CA VAL A 403 -32.83 -3.35 4.53
C VAL A 403 -32.43 -3.90 3.16
N GLN A 404 -32.44 -5.24 3.00
CA GLN A 404 -32.09 -5.86 1.72
C GLN A 404 -33.08 -5.49 0.61
N ALA A 405 -34.39 -5.45 0.91
CA ALA A 405 -35.42 -5.04 -0.06
C ALA A 405 -35.23 -3.57 -0.49
N ALA A 406 -34.82 -2.67 0.44
CA ALA A 406 -34.53 -1.29 0.11
C ALA A 406 -33.26 -1.17 -0.79
N VAL A 407 -32.22 -1.95 -0.52
CA VAL A 407 -31.01 -2.01 -1.35
C VAL A 407 -31.36 -2.48 -2.76
N GLU A 408 -32.07 -3.60 -2.89
CA GLU A 408 -32.50 -4.16 -4.19
C GLU A 408 -33.36 -3.16 -4.99
N HIS A 409 -34.22 -2.40 -4.29
CA HIS A 409 -35.03 -1.36 -4.93
C HIS A 409 -34.15 -0.25 -5.52
N GLU A 410 -33.22 0.29 -4.74
CA GLU A 410 -32.33 1.35 -5.22
C GLU A 410 -31.37 0.87 -6.31
N GLU A 411 -30.81 -0.33 -6.20
CA GLU A 411 -29.97 -0.93 -7.26
C GLU A 411 -30.76 -1.09 -8.57
N LYS A 412 -32.02 -1.50 -8.48
CA LYS A 412 -32.89 -1.63 -9.67
C LYS A 412 -33.17 -0.26 -10.31
N MET A 413 -33.33 0.80 -9.49
CA MET A 413 -33.56 2.17 -10.00
C MET A 413 -32.30 2.76 -10.61
N LEU A 414 -31.11 2.46 -10.06
CA LEU A 414 -29.82 2.90 -10.57
C LEU A 414 -29.40 2.16 -11.86
N GLY A 415 -29.86 0.91 -12.03
CA GLY A 415 -29.48 0.08 -13.17
C GLY A 415 -27.98 -0.16 -13.28
N ASP A 416 -27.45 -0.15 -14.51
CA ASP A 416 -26.04 -0.39 -14.78
C ASP A 416 -25.14 0.84 -14.54
N THR A 417 -25.73 2.03 -14.28
CA THR A 417 -25.02 3.30 -14.16
C THR A 417 -24.84 3.77 -12.73
N GLY A 418 -25.23 2.94 -11.75
CA GLY A 418 -25.01 3.20 -10.34
C GLY A 418 -24.94 1.92 -9.51
N ARG A 419 -24.61 2.04 -8.25
CA ARG A 419 -24.58 0.93 -7.30
C ARG A 419 -24.76 1.39 -5.86
N VAL A 420 -25.13 0.44 -5.02
CA VAL A 420 -25.18 0.60 -3.56
C VAL A 420 -24.17 -0.33 -2.91
N LEU A 421 -23.57 0.10 -1.80
CA LEU A 421 -22.73 -0.74 -0.95
C LEU A 421 -23.05 -0.49 0.52
N LEU A 422 -23.57 -1.53 1.21
CA LEU A 422 -23.68 -1.53 2.67
C LEU A 422 -22.51 -2.29 3.29
N ARG A 423 -21.75 -1.63 4.16
CA ARG A 423 -20.58 -2.21 4.81
C ARG A 423 -20.62 -2.01 6.32
N PRO A 424 -20.69 -3.11 7.11
CA PRO A 424 -20.48 -3.03 8.54
C PRO A 424 -19.07 -2.51 8.89
N SER A 425 -18.95 -1.64 9.88
CA SER A 425 -17.63 -1.25 10.40
C SER A 425 -16.98 -2.42 11.14
N GLY A 426 -15.66 -2.61 10.95
CA GLY A 426 -14.91 -3.64 11.69
C GLY A 426 -14.87 -3.36 13.19
N THR A 427 -14.65 -2.08 13.57
CA THR A 427 -14.33 -1.67 14.95
C THR A 427 -15.47 -0.98 15.69
N GLU A 428 -16.40 -0.36 15.00
CA GLU A 428 -17.46 0.48 15.60
C GLU A 428 -18.86 -0.12 15.36
N PRO A 429 -19.86 0.15 16.22
CA PRO A 429 -21.24 -0.24 16.00
C PRO A 429 -21.92 0.69 14.98
N LEU A 430 -21.48 0.63 13.74
CA LEU A 430 -22.04 1.41 12.63
C LEU A 430 -22.04 0.63 11.32
N VAL A 431 -22.94 1.04 10.43
CA VAL A 431 -23.01 0.60 9.03
C VAL A 431 -22.70 1.78 8.13
N ARG A 432 -21.82 1.56 7.16
CA ARG A 432 -21.51 2.52 6.11
C ARG A 432 -22.43 2.26 4.93
N VAL A 433 -23.21 3.26 4.58
CA VAL A 433 -24.09 3.28 3.41
C VAL A 433 -23.39 4.10 2.33
N MET A 434 -23.11 3.51 1.18
CA MET A 434 -22.48 4.18 0.05
C MET A 434 -23.32 3.97 -1.20
N ALA A 435 -23.48 5.02 -1.98
CA ALA A 435 -24.06 4.98 -3.32
C ALA A 435 -23.15 5.68 -4.33
N GLU A 436 -23.09 5.14 -5.53
CA GLU A 436 -22.51 5.77 -6.72
C GLU A 436 -23.60 5.92 -7.76
N ALA A 437 -23.64 7.06 -8.45
CA ALA A 437 -24.64 7.34 -9.46
C ALA A 437 -24.10 8.31 -10.52
N GLU A 438 -24.86 8.54 -11.60
CA GLU A 438 -24.48 9.46 -12.69
C GLU A 438 -24.39 10.92 -12.22
N THR A 439 -25.15 11.30 -11.19
CA THR A 439 -25.10 12.64 -10.61
C THR A 439 -24.92 12.60 -9.09
N GLN A 440 -24.29 13.64 -8.54
CA GLN A 440 -24.11 13.78 -7.10
C GLN A 440 -25.45 13.80 -6.36
N GLN A 441 -26.42 14.52 -6.89
CA GLN A 441 -27.77 14.59 -6.31
C GLN A 441 -28.41 13.20 -6.19
N GLN A 442 -28.31 12.38 -7.23
CA GLN A 442 -28.85 11.03 -7.20
C GLN A 442 -28.14 10.15 -6.17
N ALA A 443 -26.80 10.24 -6.06
CA ALA A 443 -26.04 9.52 -5.05
C ALA A 443 -26.44 9.94 -3.62
N ASP A 444 -26.62 11.23 -3.38
CA ASP A 444 -27.04 11.79 -2.10
C ASP A 444 -28.44 11.27 -1.71
N GLU A 445 -29.42 11.40 -2.63
CA GLU A 445 -30.80 10.96 -2.39
C GLU A 445 -30.90 9.45 -2.09
N VAL A 446 -30.14 8.61 -2.79
CA VAL A 446 -30.10 7.15 -2.55
C VAL A 446 -29.49 6.86 -1.17
N CYS A 447 -28.37 7.50 -0.86
CA CYS A 447 -27.73 7.32 0.46
C CYS A 447 -28.64 7.75 1.61
N ASP A 448 -29.31 8.89 1.48
CA ASP A 448 -30.21 9.40 2.52
C ASP A 448 -31.39 8.45 2.78
N ARG A 449 -32.02 7.94 1.71
CA ARG A 449 -33.11 6.97 1.85
C ARG A 449 -32.66 5.69 2.53
N LEU A 450 -31.53 5.14 2.10
CA LEU A 450 -30.98 3.90 2.67
C LEU A 450 -30.47 4.09 4.09
N ALA A 451 -29.81 5.20 4.40
CA ALA A 451 -29.34 5.52 5.74
C ALA A 451 -30.51 5.61 6.73
N LYS A 452 -31.65 6.18 6.30
CA LYS A 452 -32.87 6.23 7.09
C LYS A 452 -33.44 4.84 7.39
N VAL A 453 -33.53 3.98 6.35
CA VAL A 453 -33.99 2.59 6.54
C VAL A 453 -33.06 1.81 7.45
N VAL A 454 -31.74 1.95 7.30
CA VAL A 454 -30.74 1.29 8.17
C VAL A 454 -30.88 1.78 9.61
N ALA A 455 -31.04 3.08 9.84
CA ALA A 455 -31.21 3.65 11.17
C ALA A 455 -32.52 3.19 11.86
N GLU A 456 -33.63 3.07 11.10
CA GLU A 456 -34.93 2.64 11.65
C GLU A 456 -35.00 1.13 11.92
N GLU A 457 -34.46 0.30 11.02
CA GLU A 457 -34.61 -1.15 11.07
C GLU A 457 -33.52 -1.86 11.89
N LEU A 458 -32.38 -1.23 12.09
CA LEU A 458 -31.23 -1.82 12.78
C LEU A 458 -30.86 -1.07 14.09
N ALA A 459 -31.70 -0.17 14.60
CA ALA A 459 -31.45 0.55 15.84
C ALA A 459 -31.13 -0.42 17.00
N LEU A 460 -30.07 -0.10 17.83
CA LEU A 460 -29.67 -0.85 19.02
C LEU A 460 -30.50 -0.41 20.24
#